data_bc4ecd40a82301619de773d7b861bd50
#
_entry.id   bc4ecd40a82301619de773d7b861bd50
#
_cell.length_a   1.000
_cell.length_b   1.000
_cell.length_c   1.000
_cell.angle_alpha   90.00
_cell.angle_beta   90.00
_cell.angle_gamma   90.00
#
_symmetry.space_group_name_H-M   'P 1'
#
loop_
_entity.id
_entity.type
_entity.pdbx_description
1 polymer ?
#
loop_
_entity_poly.entity_id
_entity_poly.type
_entity_poly.pdbx_seq_one_letter_code
_entity_poly.pdbx_strand_id
1 'polypeptide(L)'
;MSVSLTTAVRAFLDEVHFGTLATVNRQGIPSQVLVWYMLDGDAILVSTPVKSYKVRNLRSNPWASLSVSEGSRYVTVRGRTTVDEDAERGVALYRQIATRYLGAEAAEQWLAQAYRRGAADRITLRLSIEHVISTQR
;
A
#
# COMPACT_ATOMS: atom_id res chain seq x y z
N MET A 1 18.25 -1.67 2.95
CA MET A 1 18.27 -0.85 4.16
C MET A 1 17.16 0.17 4.12
N SER A 2 16.31 0.24 5.15
CA SER A 2 15.27 1.25 5.20
C SER A 2 15.86 2.61 5.61
N VAL A 3 15.18 3.69 5.24
CA VAL A 3 15.53 5.05 5.64
C VAL A 3 14.52 5.55 6.65
N SER A 4 14.97 6.43 7.55
CA SER A 4 14.07 7.11 8.46
C SER A 4 13.37 8.25 7.74
N LEU A 5 12.05 8.32 7.88
CA LEU A 5 11.25 9.38 7.26
C LEU A 5 11.36 10.65 8.10
N THR A 6 11.45 11.80 7.42
CA THR A 6 11.35 13.09 8.10
C THR A 6 9.95 13.27 8.67
N THR A 7 9.82 14.18 9.65
CA THR A 7 8.50 14.50 10.22
C THR A 7 7.53 14.99 9.14
N ALA A 8 8.00 15.82 8.21
CA ALA A 8 7.16 16.37 7.14
C ALA A 8 6.68 15.29 6.17
N VAL A 9 7.57 14.38 5.77
CA VAL A 9 7.20 13.26 4.88
C VAL A 9 6.21 12.34 5.58
N ARG A 10 6.48 12.00 6.84
CA ARG A 10 5.57 11.15 7.62
C ARG A 10 4.19 11.78 7.75
N ALA A 11 4.12 13.07 8.06
CA ALA A 11 2.85 13.78 8.19
C ALA A 11 2.04 13.75 6.88
N PHE A 12 2.71 13.96 5.75
CA PHE A 12 2.04 13.92 4.46
C PHE A 12 1.51 12.52 4.13
N LEU A 13 2.31 11.49 4.36
CA LEU A 13 1.89 10.10 4.11
C LEU A 13 0.77 9.65 5.04
N ASP A 14 0.67 10.23 6.24
CA ASP A 14 -0.41 9.95 7.18
C ASP A 14 -1.73 10.63 6.79
N GLU A 15 -1.71 11.64 5.92
CA GLU A 15 -2.94 12.20 5.36
C GLU A 15 -3.62 11.13 4.50
N VAL A 16 -4.95 11.18 4.39
CA VAL A 16 -5.70 10.18 3.65
C VAL A 16 -5.70 10.55 2.17
N HIS A 17 -4.91 9.83 1.39
CA HIS A 17 -4.79 10.02 -0.06
C HIS A 17 -4.77 8.66 -0.75
N PHE A 18 -5.14 8.62 -2.02
CA PHE A 18 -4.84 7.47 -2.86
C PHE A 18 -3.35 7.46 -3.16
N GLY A 19 -2.77 6.25 -3.20
CA GLY A 19 -1.41 6.07 -3.67
C GLY A 19 -1.43 5.41 -5.04
N THR A 20 -0.44 5.71 -5.86
CA THR A 20 -0.19 5.00 -7.11
C THR A 20 0.98 4.05 -6.86
N LEU A 21 0.69 2.75 -6.90
CA LEU A 21 1.68 1.72 -6.67
C LEU A 21 2.19 1.21 -8.01
N ALA A 22 3.50 1.27 -8.22
CA ALA A 22 4.16 0.76 -9.41
C ALA A 22 4.94 -0.51 -9.07
N THR A 23 4.75 -1.52 -9.91
CA THR A 23 5.50 -2.80 -9.84
C THR A 23 5.99 -3.14 -11.23
N VAL A 24 6.91 -4.09 -11.34
CA VAL A 24 7.55 -4.47 -12.60
C VAL A 24 7.36 -5.97 -12.81
N ASN A 25 6.96 -6.37 -14.03
CA ASN A 25 6.82 -7.78 -14.34
C ASN A 25 8.16 -8.43 -14.69
N ARG A 26 8.13 -9.71 -15.07
CA ARG A 26 9.36 -10.48 -15.39
C ARG A 26 10.10 -9.94 -16.59
N GLN A 27 9.41 -9.27 -17.51
CA GLN A 27 10.01 -8.67 -18.69
C GLN A 27 10.52 -7.24 -18.45
N GLY A 28 10.40 -6.73 -17.22
CA GLY A 28 10.81 -5.38 -16.90
C GLY A 28 9.79 -4.31 -17.26
N ILE A 29 8.55 -4.70 -17.57
CA ILE A 29 7.50 -3.73 -17.94
C ILE A 29 6.80 -3.25 -16.68
N PRO A 30 6.72 -1.92 -16.46
CA PRO A 30 6.07 -1.38 -15.28
C PRO A 30 4.55 -1.41 -15.38
N SER A 31 3.89 -1.57 -14.24
CA SER A 31 2.43 -1.45 -14.10
C SER A 31 2.14 -0.50 -12.95
N GLN A 32 1.07 0.28 -13.07
CA GLN A 32 0.64 1.20 -12.02
C GLN A 32 -0.83 0.96 -11.71
N VAL A 33 -1.18 1.07 -10.42
CA VAL A 33 -2.56 0.93 -9.97
C VAL A 33 -2.78 1.82 -8.75
N LEU A 34 -3.98 2.39 -8.65
CA LEU A 34 -4.37 3.14 -7.45
C LEU A 34 -4.63 2.17 -6.31
N VAL A 35 -4.13 2.51 -5.14
CA VAL A 35 -4.30 1.69 -3.94
C VAL A 35 -4.66 2.57 -2.75
N TRP A 36 -5.33 1.97 -1.80
CA TRP A 36 -5.38 2.47 -0.43
C TRP A 36 -4.15 1.95 0.30
N TYR A 37 -3.61 2.74 1.19
CA TYR A 37 -2.42 2.34 1.94
C TYR A 37 -2.48 2.88 3.36
N MET A 38 -1.59 2.39 4.19
CA MET A 38 -1.30 3.04 5.46
C MET A 38 0.20 2.97 5.74
N LEU A 39 0.66 3.92 6.53
CA LEU A 39 2.05 3.97 6.96
C LEU A 39 2.20 3.19 8.27
N ASP A 40 3.24 2.36 8.35
CA ASP A 40 3.59 1.63 9.56
C ASP A 40 5.09 1.76 9.79
N GLY A 41 5.48 2.65 10.71
CA GLY A 41 6.89 2.98 10.89
C GLY A 41 7.46 3.59 9.62
N ASP A 42 8.49 2.97 9.07
CA ASP A 42 9.11 3.38 7.80
C ASP A 42 8.73 2.44 6.66
N ALA A 43 7.52 1.89 6.71
CA ALA A 43 7.00 1.01 5.68
C ALA A 43 5.59 1.42 5.25
N ILE A 44 5.26 1.11 4.00
CA ILE A 44 3.91 1.26 3.46
C ILE A 44 3.25 -0.11 3.45
N LEU A 45 2.02 -0.17 3.97
CA LEU A 45 1.21 -1.39 3.96
C LEU A 45 0.07 -1.24 2.96
N VAL A 46 -0.11 -2.26 2.13
CA VAL A 46 -1.20 -2.34 1.16
C VAL A 46 -1.89 -3.68 1.31
N SER A 47 -3.22 -3.67 1.35
CA SER A 47 -4.03 -4.89 1.33
C SER A 47 -4.44 -5.18 -0.11
N THR A 48 -4.33 -6.45 -0.52
CA THR A 48 -4.65 -6.82 -1.90
C THR A 48 -5.09 -8.29 -1.95
N PRO A 49 -5.91 -8.67 -2.95
CA PRO A 49 -6.18 -10.09 -3.17
C PRO A 49 -4.91 -10.85 -3.55
N VAL A 50 -4.79 -12.08 -3.09
CA VAL A 50 -3.60 -12.91 -3.33
C VAL A 50 -3.33 -13.13 -4.84
N LYS A 51 -4.36 -13.11 -5.67
CA LYS A 51 -4.25 -13.37 -7.12
C LYS A 51 -4.03 -12.11 -7.96
N SER A 52 -3.81 -10.94 -7.33
CA SER A 52 -3.62 -9.71 -8.08
C SER A 52 -2.30 -9.70 -8.86
N TYR A 53 -2.25 -8.90 -9.93
CA TYR A 53 -1.02 -8.71 -10.72
C TYR A 53 0.12 -8.17 -9.89
N LYS A 54 -0.19 -7.29 -8.92
CA LYS A 54 0.81 -6.73 -8.01
C LYS A 54 1.58 -7.83 -7.30
N VAL A 55 0.88 -8.82 -6.79
CA VAL A 55 1.48 -9.94 -6.06
C VAL A 55 2.37 -10.74 -6.99
N ARG A 56 1.88 -11.07 -8.18
CA ARG A 56 2.66 -11.81 -9.18
C ARG A 56 3.95 -11.06 -9.52
N ASN A 57 3.84 -9.77 -9.79
CA ASN A 57 5.00 -8.95 -10.14
C ASN A 57 6.01 -8.90 -9.00
N LEU A 58 5.54 -8.71 -7.77
CA LEU A 58 6.42 -8.60 -6.60
C LEU A 58 7.12 -9.90 -6.25
N ARG A 59 6.52 -11.04 -6.60
CA ARG A 59 7.19 -12.33 -6.42
C ARG A 59 8.36 -12.53 -7.38
N SER A 60 8.32 -11.94 -8.57
CA SER A 60 9.44 -12.01 -9.50
C SER A 60 10.41 -10.83 -9.34
N ASN A 61 9.95 -9.68 -8.87
CA ASN A 61 10.79 -8.50 -8.64
C ASN A 61 10.24 -7.75 -7.42
N PRO A 62 10.94 -7.78 -6.29
CA PRO A 62 10.42 -7.21 -5.05
C PRO A 62 10.39 -5.69 -5.00
N TRP A 63 10.99 -5.00 -5.98
CA TRP A 63 11.00 -3.55 -5.99
C TRP A 63 9.65 -2.98 -6.35
N ALA A 64 9.22 -1.99 -5.59
CA ALA A 64 7.99 -1.24 -5.85
C ALA A 64 8.21 0.23 -5.52
N SER A 65 7.38 1.08 -6.10
CA SER A 65 7.34 2.48 -5.71
C SER A 65 5.88 2.91 -5.49
N LEU A 66 5.68 3.81 -4.54
CA LEU A 66 4.38 4.40 -4.26
C LEU A 66 4.51 5.91 -4.37
N SER A 67 3.65 6.53 -5.17
CA SER A 67 3.58 7.97 -5.28
C SER A 67 2.24 8.46 -4.73
N VAL A 68 2.30 9.48 -3.88
CA VAL A 68 1.13 10.11 -3.26
C VAL A 68 1.20 11.59 -3.57
N SER A 69 0.13 12.17 -4.08
CA SER A 69 0.12 13.57 -4.45
C SER A 69 -1.20 14.26 -4.08
N GLU A 70 -1.10 15.55 -3.81
CA GLU A 70 -2.25 16.43 -3.64
C GLU A 70 -1.85 17.80 -4.20
N GLY A 71 -2.44 18.16 -5.31
CA GLY A 71 -2.03 19.38 -6.03
C GLY A 71 -0.56 19.27 -6.43
N SER A 72 0.25 20.24 -6.04
CA SER A 72 1.68 20.25 -6.33
C SER A 72 2.52 19.58 -5.24
N ARG A 73 1.91 19.16 -4.12
CA ARG A 73 2.62 18.42 -3.06
C ARG A 73 2.68 16.94 -3.42
N TYR A 74 3.85 16.33 -3.29
CA TYR A 74 3.96 14.89 -3.50
C TYR A 74 5.07 14.26 -2.68
N VAL A 75 4.92 12.98 -2.43
CA VAL A 75 5.95 12.10 -1.88
C VAL A 75 5.94 10.83 -2.71
N THR A 76 7.09 10.45 -3.21
CA THR A 76 7.29 9.15 -3.86
C THR A 76 8.30 8.36 -3.04
N VAL A 77 7.93 7.14 -2.66
CA VAL A 77 8.81 6.24 -1.93
C VAL A 77 9.06 5.00 -2.77
N ARG A 78 10.24 4.41 -2.60
CA ARG A 78 10.64 3.19 -3.31
C ARG A 78 11.34 2.27 -2.35
N GLY A 79 11.11 0.99 -2.48
CA GLY A 79 11.78 -0.01 -1.67
C GLY A 79 11.39 -1.42 -2.05
N ARG A 80 12.01 -2.37 -1.36
CA ARG A 80 11.66 -3.79 -1.51
C ARG A 80 10.41 -4.12 -0.74
N THR A 81 9.57 -4.93 -1.35
CA THR A 81 8.26 -5.28 -0.82
C THR A 81 8.22 -6.76 -0.50
N THR A 82 7.77 -7.10 0.71
CA THR A 82 7.52 -8.48 1.10
C THR A 82 6.02 -8.76 0.97
N VAL A 83 5.70 -10.02 0.65
CA VAL A 83 4.33 -10.51 0.54
C VAL A 83 4.06 -11.36 1.76
N ASP A 84 3.17 -10.89 2.64
CA ASP A 84 2.76 -11.60 3.85
C ASP A 84 1.41 -12.26 3.60
N GLU A 85 1.40 -13.59 3.55
CA GLU A 85 0.19 -14.36 3.24
C GLU A 85 -0.58 -14.80 4.48
N ASP A 86 -0.21 -14.34 5.67
CA ASP A 86 -0.96 -14.67 6.89
C ASP A 86 -2.38 -14.11 6.79
N ALA A 87 -3.37 -15.00 6.88
CA ALA A 87 -4.77 -14.64 6.66
C ALA A 87 -5.31 -13.74 7.77
N GLU A 88 -4.94 -13.95 9.01
CA GLU A 88 -5.42 -13.13 10.13
C GLU A 88 -4.89 -11.71 10.03
N ARG A 89 -3.59 -11.55 9.75
CA ARG A 89 -3.01 -10.22 9.54
C ARG A 89 -3.61 -9.55 8.32
N GLY A 90 -3.87 -10.30 7.26
CA GLY A 90 -4.47 -9.76 6.05
C GLY A 90 -5.87 -9.21 6.29
N VAL A 91 -6.70 -9.94 7.02
CA VAL A 91 -8.05 -9.49 7.37
C VAL A 91 -8.01 -8.27 8.27
N ALA A 92 -7.13 -8.29 9.28
CA ALA A 92 -6.99 -7.17 10.21
C ALA A 92 -6.54 -5.88 9.50
N LEU A 93 -5.57 -5.98 8.60
CA LEU A 93 -5.09 -4.84 7.83
C LEU A 93 -6.19 -4.31 6.91
N TYR A 94 -6.91 -5.20 6.23
CA TYR A 94 -7.99 -4.81 5.33
C TYR A 94 -9.03 -3.95 6.06
N ARG A 95 -9.39 -4.37 7.28
CA ARG A 95 -10.31 -3.60 8.14
C ARG A 95 -9.72 -2.26 8.56
N GLN A 96 -8.46 -2.22 8.96
CA GLN A 96 -7.80 -0.97 9.35
C GLN A 96 -7.75 0.02 8.21
N ILE A 97 -7.41 -0.43 7.01
CA ILE A 97 -7.31 0.43 5.83
C ILE A 97 -8.71 0.93 5.44
N ALA A 98 -9.71 0.05 5.41
CA ALA A 98 -11.08 0.48 5.10
C ALA A 98 -11.57 1.53 6.10
N THR A 99 -11.28 1.34 7.38
CA THR A 99 -11.66 2.30 8.43
C THR A 99 -10.96 3.65 8.22
N ARG A 100 -9.69 3.63 7.85
CA ARG A 100 -8.92 4.85 7.58
C ARG A 100 -9.54 5.68 6.45
N TYR A 101 -10.02 5.02 5.39
CA TYR A 101 -10.53 5.72 4.20
C TYR A 101 -12.02 6.04 4.26
N LEU A 102 -12.80 5.22 4.95
CA LEU A 102 -14.27 5.32 4.94
C LEU A 102 -14.89 5.73 6.27
N GLY A 103 -14.14 5.63 7.38
CA GLY A 103 -14.69 5.73 8.72
C GLY A 103 -15.25 4.40 9.19
N ALA A 104 -15.42 4.23 10.50
CA ALA A 104 -15.71 2.93 11.10
C ALA A 104 -17.04 2.33 10.60
N GLU A 105 -18.10 3.13 10.54
CA GLU A 105 -19.43 2.63 10.17
C GLU A 105 -19.50 2.23 8.70
N ALA A 106 -19.04 3.11 7.80
CA ALA A 106 -19.03 2.82 6.36
C ALA A 106 -18.09 1.67 6.03
N ALA A 107 -16.97 1.55 6.76
CA ALA A 107 -16.02 0.45 6.58
C ALA A 107 -16.67 -0.90 6.85
N GLU A 108 -17.47 -1.02 7.92
CA GLU A 108 -18.14 -2.28 8.24
C GLU A 108 -19.11 -2.71 7.15
N GLN A 109 -19.88 -1.76 6.60
CA GLN A 109 -20.80 -2.04 5.49
C GLN A 109 -20.04 -2.47 4.24
N TRP A 110 -18.96 -1.78 3.93
CA TRP A 110 -18.13 -2.07 2.76
C TRP A 110 -17.45 -3.45 2.87
N LEU A 111 -16.94 -3.77 4.06
CA LEU A 111 -16.32 -5.07 4.33
C LEU A 111 -17.32 -6.22 4.19
N ALA A 112 -18.54 -6.04 4.73
CA ALA A 112 -19.57 -7.05 4.63
C ALA A 112 -19.90 -7.36 3.16
N GLN A 113 -19.98 -6.35 2.31
CA GLN A 113 -20.20 -6.55 0.87
C GLN A 113 -19.01 -7.22 0.20
N ALA A 114 -17.79 -6.82 0.54
CA ALA A 114 -16.58 -7.39 -0.02
C ALA A 114 -16.48 -8.88 0.30
N TYR A 115 -16.76 -9.27 1.54
CA TYR A 115 -16.75 -10.69 1.93
C TYR A 115 -17.82 -11.50 1.23
N ARG A 116 -19.01 -10.93 1.00
CA ARG A 116 -20.04 -11.60 0.21
C ARG A 116 -19.61 -11.86 -1.24
N ARG A 117 -18.67 -11.06 -1.76
CA ARG A 117 -18.12 -11.23 -3.11
C ARG A 117 -16.86 -12.09 -3.14
N GLY A 118 -16.51 -12.74 -2.02
CA GLY A 118 -15.37 -13.65 -1.96
C GLY A 118 -14.03 -13.00 -1.67
N ALA A 119 -14.01 -11.83 -1.03
CA ALA A 119 -12.79 -11.09 -0.72
C ALA A 119 -12.06 -11.62 0.52
N ALA A 120 -12.18 -12.92 0.82
CA ALA A 120 -11.59 -13.52 2.03
C ALA A 120 -10.09 -13.76 1.93
N ASP A 121 -9.51 -13.76 0.73
CA ASP A 121 -8.10 -14.08 0.50
C ASP A 121 -7.23 -12.81 0.34
N ARG A 122 -7.38 -11.92 1.31
CA ARG A 122 -6.57 -10.70 1.37
C ARG A 122 -5.21 -11.00 1.99
N ILE A 123 -4.17 -10.44 1.39
CA ILE A 123 -2.80 -10.52 1.91
C ILE A 123 -2.23 -9.11 2.08
N THR A 124 -1.09 -9.05 2.75
CA THR A 124 -0.42 -7.79 3.07
C THR A 124 0.83 -7.63 2.23
N LEU A 125 0.95 -6.50 1.56
CA LEU A 125 2.20 -6.07 0.93
C LEU A 125 2.85 -5.06 1.88
N ARG A 126 4.13 -5.29 2.21
CA ARG A 126 4.90 -4.39 3.06
C ARG A 126 6.09 -3.85 2.28
N LEU A 127 6.02 -2.59 1.89
CA LEU A 127 7.09 -1.90 1.19
C LEU A 127 7.98 -1.21 2.23
N SER A 128 9.20 -1.73 2.41
CA SER A 128 10.22 -1.11 3.28
C SER A 128 10.84 0.04 2.52
N ILE A 129 10.68 1.27 3.01
CA ILE A 129 11.10 2.47 2.29
C ILE A 129 12.62 2.58 2.34
N GLU A 130 13.25 2.64 1.16
CA GLU A 130 14.71 2.77 1.01
C GLU A 130 15.10 4.07 0.31
N HIS A 131 14.17 4.74 -0.35
CA HIS A 131 14.44 5.98 -1.07
C HIS A 131 13.17 6.85 -1.09
N VAL A 132 13.35 8.16 -0.92
CA VAL A 132 12.26 9.14 -0.88
C VAL A 132 12.57 10.29 -1.82
N ILE A 133 11.57 10.66 -2.64
CA ILE A 133 11.58 11.89 -3.42
C ILE A 133 10.36 12.69 -2.93
N SER A 134 10.57 13.94 -2.51
CA SER A 134 9.49 14.66 -1.84
C SER A 134 9.60 16.16 -2.03
N THR A 135 8.43 16.81 -2.14
CA THR A 135 8.30 18.26 -2.01
C THR A 135 8.20 18.68 -0.54
N GLN A 136 7.99 17.73 0.38
CA GLN A 136 7.82 17.99 1.81
C GLN A 136 9.19 18.06 2.51
N ARG A 137 9.42 19.12 3.26
CA ARG A 137 10.71 19.36 3.93
C ARG A 137 10.54 19.57 5.43
#